data_fcd1400470095108e2822baba48aa465
#
_entry.id   fcd1400470095108e2822baba48aa465
#
_cell.length_a   1.000
_cell.length_b   1.000
_cell.length_c   1.000
_cell.angle_alpha   90.00
_cell.angle_beta   90.00
_cell.angle_gamma   90.00
#
_symmetry.space_group_name_H-M   'P 1'
#
loop_
_entity.id
_entity.type
_entity.pdbx_description
1 polymer ?
#
loop_
_entity_poly.entity_id
_entity_poly.type
_entity_poly.pdbx_seq_one_letter_code
_entity_poly.pdbx_strand_id
1 'polypeptide(L)'
;MDLIGSSYKGETKNGRMDGKGEYTFPTETKYEGEMKDGMFHGKGVLHFPNGGTYEATWENGRAKQGSYTFADGLQYQEKDWDYCDGKDRRFYSERCNGLRPPGESQLTDLHPPRVIPDGCYDCGDGFYDPNTRVVTSSTGRFLRAAGTFVRVGVKIEFIASWLPPRMRTAGMVGHGEDSPSQRGRGKRKELPV
;
A
#
# COMPACT_ATOMS: atom_id res chain seq x y z
N MET A 1 11.72 30.59 -1.63
CA MET A 1 11.58 31.14 -0.26
C MET A 1 11.59 29.98 0.70
N ASP A 2 12.60 29.87 1.54
CA ASP A 2 12.76 28.77 2.47
C ASP A 2 12.35 29.25 3.87
N LEU A 3 11.35 28.62 4.43
CA LEU A 3 10.77 28.96 5.73
C LEU A 3 10.96 27.76 6.68
N ILE A 4 11.98 27.78 7.51
CA ILE A 4 12.23 26.81 8.61
C ILE A 4 11.77 25.36 8.23
N GLY A 5 12.49 24.75 7.23
CA GLY A 5 12.18 23.40 6.77
C GLY A 5 11.03 23.28 5.77
N SER A 6 10.40 24.39 5.37
CA SER A 6 9.46 24.43 4.26
C SER A 6 10.02 25.24 3.09
N SER A 7 9.61 24.93 1.89
CA SER A 7 10.02 25.66 0.70
C SER A 7 8.84 26.01 -0.19
N TYR A 8 8.94 27.16 -0.86
CA TYR A 8 7.94 27.61 -1.83
C TYR A 8 8.59 27.91 -3.17
N LYS A 9 7.98 27.43 -4.23
CA LYS A 9 8.32 27.69 -5.63
C LYS A 9 7.06 28.14 -6.35
N GLY A 10 7.03 29.37 -6.86
CA GLY A 10 5.86 29.89 -7.57
C GLY A 10 5.81 31.40 -7.62
N GLU A 11 4.66 31.90 -8.03
CA GLU A 11 4.39 33.31 -8.18
C GLU A 11 4.27 34.00 -6.81
N THR A 12 4.75 35.24 -6.76
CA THR A 12 4.64 36.07 -5.55
C THR A 12 4.13 37.46 -5.87
N LYS A 13 3.33 38.03 -4.96
CA LYS A 13 2.84 39.40 -5.02
C LYS A 13 3.02 40.04 -3.66
N ASN A 14 3.61 41.24 -3.64
CA ASN A 14 3.89 41.98 -2.41
C ASN A 14 4.65 41.13 -1.35
N GLY A 15 5.57 40.25 -1.78
CA GLY A 15 6.35 39.38 -0.89
C GLY A 15 5.59 38.19 -0.30
N ARG A 16 4.34 37.95 -0.73
CA ARG A 16 3.53 36.80 -0.35
C ARG A 16 3.32 35.85 -1.52
N MET A 17 3.08 34.58 -1.22
CA MET A 17 2.68 33.57 -2.20
C MET A 17 1.33 33.98 -2.82
N ASP A 18 1.29 34.14 -4.15
CA ASP A 18 0.09 34.59 -4.87
C ASP A 18 0.17 34.07 -6.31
N GLY A 19 -0.91 33.52 -6.85
CA GLY A 19 -0.91 32.84 -8.13
C GLY A 19 -0.67 31.34 -8.02
N LYS A 20 -0.06 30.73 -9.02
CA LYS A 20 0.25 29.29 -9.02
C LYS A 20 1.60 28.99 -8.38
N GLY A 21 1.67 27.91 -7.60
CA GLY A 21 2.89 27.51 -6.97
C GLY A 21 2.87 26.13 -6.30
N GLU A 22 4.05 25.70 -5.91
CA GLU A 22 4.31 24.48 -5.13
C GLU A 22 4.83 24.88 -3.75
N TYR A 23 4.21 24.36 -2.71
CA TYR A 23 4.65 24.52 -1.33
C TYR A 23 4.98 23.17 -0.72
N THR A 24 6.21 23.01 -0.26
CA THR A 24 6.66 21.77 0.41
C THR A 24 6.72 22.00 1.91
N PHE A 25 6.00 21.17 2.66
CA PHE A 25 5.99 21.16 4.12
C PHE A 25 7.24 20.45 4.68
N PRO A 26 7.60 20.68 5.96
CA PRO A 26 8.66 19.93 6.64
C PRO A 26 8.38 18.42 6.71
N THR A 27 7.13 18.02 6.61
CA THR A 27 6.66 16.62 6.57
C THR A 27 6.79 15.96 5.20
N GLU A 28 7.46 16.62 4.24
CA GLU A 28 7.57 16.20 2.84
C GLU A 28 6.25 16.17 2.06
N THR A 29 5.15 16.55 2.69
CA THR A 29 3.89 16.79 1.99
C THR A 29 4.04 17.99 1.07
N LYS A 30 3.54 17.89 -0.16
CA LYS A 30 3.60 18.98 -1.14
C LYS A 30 2.19 19.46 -1.48
N TYR A 31 2.01 20.75 -1.50
CA TYR A 31 0.82 21.38 -2.09
C TYR A 31 1.18 21.93 -3.46
N GLU A 32 0.39 21.61 -4.47
CA GLU A 32 0.49 22.14 -5.80
C GLU A 32 -0.86 22.76 -6.19
N GLY A 33 -0.88 24.05 -6.47
CA GLY A 33 -2.15 24.72 -6.76
C GLY A 33 -2.09 26.23 -6.75
N GLU A 34 -3.28 26.81 -6.61
CA GLU A 34 -3.46 28.26 -6.55
C GLU A 34 -3.26 28.76 -5.12
N MET A 35 -2.67 29.94 -5.03
CA MET A 35 -2.43 30.64 -3.77
C MET A 35 -2.91 32.09 -3.87
N LYS A 36 -3.31 32.62 -2.75
CA LYS A 36 -3.74 34.01 -2.63
C LYS A 36 -3.31 34.57 -1.28
N ASP A 37 -2.58 35.67 -1.31
CA ASP A 37 -2.14 36.40 -0.12
C ASP A 37 -1.46 35.51 0.93
N GLY A 38 -0.64 34.54 0.48
CA GLY A 38 0.09 33.61 1.33
C GLY A 38 -0.69 32.40 1.81
N MET A 39 -1.91 32.16 1.30
CA MET A 39 -2.77 31.06 1.69
C MET A 39 -3.16 30.21 0.48
N PHE A 40 -3.41 28.92 0.71
CA PHE A 40 -3.98 28.04 -0.31
C PHE A 40 -5.37 28.56 -0.71
N HIS A 41 -5.58 28.65 -2.02
CA HIS A 41 -6.81 29.19 -2.58
C HIS A 41 -7.11 28.50 -3.91
N GLY A 42 -8.39 28.58 -4.38
CA GLY A 42 -8.76 27.98 -5.65
C GLY A 42 -8.57 26.47 -5.69
N LYS A 43 -8.18 25.93 -6.83
CA LYS A 43 -7.92 24.49 -7.00
C LYS A 43 -6.50 24.14 -6.59
N GLY A 44 -6.35 23.06 -5.84
CA GLY A 44 -5.02 22.57 -5.45
C GLY A 44 -5.04 21.16 -4.92
N VAL A 45 -3.88 20.51 -5.01
CA VAL A 45 -3.66 19.11 -4.64
C VAL A 45 -2.60 19.03 -3.56
N LEU A 46 -2.85 18.25 -2.52
CA LEU A 46 -1.85 17.81 -1.57
C LEU A 46 -1.33 16.43 -1.99
N HIS A 47 -0.03 16.30 -2.09
CA HIS A 47 0.69 15.05 -2.33
C HIS A 47 1.34 14.62 -1.03
N PHE A 48 0.96 13.46 -0.53
CA PHE A 48 1.50 12.90 0.71
C PHE A 48 2.71 11.99 0.44
N PRO A 49 3.67 11.88 1.37
CA PRO A 49 4.83 11.00 1.21
C PRO A 49 4.48 9.53 0.99
N ASN A 50 3.33 9.08 1.48
CA ASN A 50 2.81 7.73 1.29
C ASN A 50 2.22 7.47 -0.11
N GLY A 51 2.32 8.46 -1.04
CA GLY A 51 1.78 8.37 -2.39
C GLY A 51 0.29 8.70 -2.52
N GLY A 52 -0.41 8.94 -1.42
CA GLY A 52 -1.79 9.41 -1.47
C GLY A 52 -1.89 10.87 -1.92
N THR A 53 -3.03 11.25 -2.52
CA THR A 53 -3.30 12.61 -2.97
C THR A 53 -4.63 13.11 -2.44
N TYR A 54 -4.71 14.39 -2.14
CA TYR A 54 -5.96 15.05 -1.77
C TYR A 54 -6.22 16.25 -2.67
N GLU A 55 -7.14 16.09 -3.61
CA GLU A 55 -7.58 17.15 -4.52
C GLU A 55 -8.73 17.92 -3.88
N ALA A 56 -8.61 19.24 -3.80
CA ALA A 56 -9.64 20.04 -3.17
C ALA A 56 -9.77 21.45 -3.76
N THR A 57 -10.91 22.06 -3.50
CA THR A 57 -11.08 23.50 -3.65
C THR A 57 -10.81 24.18 -2.30
N TRP A 58 -9.92 25.15 -2.31
CA TRP A 58 -9.41 25.84 -1.13
C TRP A 58 -9.94 27.27 -1.04
N GLU A 59 -10.24 27.68 0.13
CA GLU A 59 -10.62 29.06 0.42
C GLU A 59 -9.96 29.55 1.71
N ASN A 60 -9.07 30.53 1.58
CA ASN A 60 -8.32 31.12 2.69
C ASN A 60 -7.64 30.05 3.57
N GLY A 61 -6.93 29.10 2.93
CA GLY A 61 -6.19 28.02 3.60
C GLY A 61 -7.05 26.85 4.09
N ARG A 62 -8.36 26.85 3.84
CA ARG A 62 -9.26 25.76 4.27
C ARG A 62 -9.83 25.04 3.06
N ALA A 63 -9.77 23.70 3.11
CA ALA A 63 -10.45 22.87 2.11
C ALA A 63 -11.97 22.96 2.31
N LYS A 64 -12.69 23.26 1.23
CA LYS A 64 -14.17 23.29 1.21
C LYS A 64 -14.76 21.97 0.76
N GLN A 65 -14.25 21.45 -0.33
CA GLN A 65 -14.69 20.20 -0.92
C GLN A 65 -13.47 19.53 -1.55
N GLY A 66 -13.27 18.28 -1.25
CA GLY A 66 -12.13 17.53 -1.77
C GLY A 66 -12.37 16.04 -1.80
N SER A 67 -11.47 15.34 -2.48
CA SER A 67 -11.46 13.91 -2.64
C SER A 67 -10.06 13.37 -2.34
N TYR A 68 -9.97 12.31 -1.55
CA TYR A 68 -8.72 11.62 -1.26
C TYR A 68 -8.59 10.37 -2.13
N THR A 69 -7.44 10.21 -2.75
CA THR A 69 -7.07 9.02 -3.52
C THR A 69 -5.85 8.36 -2.87
N PHE A 70 -5.95 7.08 -2.57
CA PHE A 70 -4.85 6.29 -2.01
C PHE A 70 -3.76 6.06 -3.07
N ALA A 71 -2.56 5.65 -2.61
CA ALA A 71 -1.40 5.42 -3.49
C ALA A 71 -1.65 4.36 -4.58
N ASP A 72 -2.54 3.40 -4.33
CA ASP A 72 -2.94 2.36 -5.27
C ASP A 72 -4.03 2.80 -6.28
N GLY A 73 -4.51 4.06 -6.15
CA GLY A 73 -5.54 4.64 -7.01
C GLY A 73 -6.97 4.47 -6.50
N LEU A 74 -7.16 3.84 -5.33
CA LEU A 74 -8.46 3.76 -4.70
C LEU A 74 -8.92 5.14 -4.23
N GLN A 75 -10.12 5.56 -4.62
CA GLN A 75 -10.69 6.82 -4.20
C GLN A 75 -11.50 6.63 -2.91
N TYR A 76 -11.22 7.45 -1.89
CA TYR A 76 -11.96 7.41 -0.63
C TYR A 76 -13.40 7.88 -0.79
N GLN A 77 -14.32 7.17 -0.17
CA GLN A 77 -15.74 7.53 -0.09
C GLN A 77 -16.17 7.63 1.37
N GLU A 78 -16.78 8.73 1.75
CA GLU A 78 -17.29 8.94 3.11
C GLU A 78 -18.54 8.10 3.41
N LYS A 79 -19.36 7.87 2.38
CA LYS A 79 -20.59 7.08 2.46
C LYS A 79 -20.48 5.88 1.54
N ASP A 80 -21.17 4.80 1.91
CA ASP A 80 -21.22 3.56 1.13
C ASP A 80 -19.84 2.99 0.82
N TRP A 81 -18.92 3.08 1.80
CA TRP A 81 -17.57 2.56 1.69
C TRP A 81 -17.57 1.03 1.54
N ASP A 82 -17.42 0.57 0.31
CA ASP A 82 -17.50 -0.84 -0.10
C ASP A 82 -16.12 -1.40 -0.47
N TYR A 83 -15.16 -1.23 0.44
CA TYR A 83 -13.79 -1.69 0.24
C TYR A 83 -13.33 -2.63 1.35
N CYS A 84 -12.78 -3.80 0.97
CA CYS A 84 -12.28 -4.83 1.88
C CYS A 84 -13.36 -5.31 2.86
N ASP A 85 -14.59 -5.42 2.41
CA ASP A 85 -15.76 -5.85 3.17
C ASP A 85 -15.83 -7.37 3.35
N GLY A 86 -16.92 -7.86 3.95
CA GLY A 86 -17.15 -9.30 4.14
C GLY A 86 -17.37 -10.09 2.85
N LYS A 87 -17.65 -9.42 1.72
CA LYS A 87 -17.96 -10.06 0.42
C LYS A 87 -16.72 -10.12 -0.47
N ASP A 88 -15.92 -9.05 -0.51
CA ASP A 88 -14.70 -8.97 -1.30
C ASP A 88 -13.57 -8.38 -0.48
N ARG A 89 -12.64 -9.25 -0.06
CA ARG A 89 -11.49 -8.90 0.79
C ARG A 89 -10.21 -8.62 0.00
N ARG A 90 -10.29 -8.55 -1.33
CA ARG A 90 -9.13 -8.23 -2.17
C ARG A 90 -8.75 -6.77 -2.02
N PHE A 91 -7.45 -6.49 -2.07
CA PHE A 91 -6.95 -5.14 -2.20
C PHE A 91 -7.32 -4.53 -3.55
N TYR A 92 -7.34 -3.20 -3.62
CA TYR A 92 -7.73 -2.50 -4.85
C TYR A 92 -6.83 -2.85 -6.04
N SER A 93 -5.53 -2.98 -5.83
CA SER A 93 -4.59 -3.47 -6.85
C SER A 93 -4.95 -4.87 -7.37
N GLU A 94 -5.46 -5.76 -6.52
CA GLU A 94 -5.92 -7.11 -6.91
C GLU A 94 -7.27 -7.08 -7.60
N ARG A 95 -8.14 -6.12 -7.26
CA ARG A 95 -9.40 -5.89 -8.01
C ARG A 95 -9.12 -5.43 -9.43
N CYS A 96 -8.14 -4.52 -9.62
CA CYS A 96 -7.79 -3.97 -10.93
C CYS A 96 -6.99 -4.95 -11.80
N ASN A 97 -6.02 -5.66 -11.22
CA ASN A 97 -5.03 -6.45 -11.95
C ASN A 97 -5.22 -7.97 -11.79
N GLY A 98 -6.19 -8.41 -11.00
CA GLY A 98 -6.38 -9.79 -10.61
C GLY A 98 -5.40 -10.25 -9.51
N LEU A 99 -5.67 -11.45 -8.98
CA LEU A 99 -4.79 -12.10 -8.02
C LEU A 99 -3.53 -12.59 -8.74
N ARG A 100 -2.38 -12.37 -8.14
CA ARG A 100 -1.08 -12.83 -8.63
C ARG A 100 -0.52 -13.94 -7.76
N PRO A 101 0.31 -14.85 -8.31
CA PRO A 101 1.03 -15.83 -7.50
C PRO A 101 1.90 -15.15 -6.43
N PRO A 102 2.16 -15.83 -5.30
CA PRO A 102 3.07 -15.32 -4.28
C PRO A 102 4.44 -14.97 -4.87
N GLY A 103 4.95 -13.78 -4.50
CA GLY A 103 6.22 -13.25 -4.98
C GLY A 103 6.14 -12.42 -6.25
N GLU A 104 5.09 -12.51 -7.07
CA GLU A 104 4.86 -11.59 -8.18
C GLU A 104 4.29 -10.25 -7.71
N SER A 105 3.63 -10.23 -6.55
CA SER A 105 3.22 -9.03 -5.84
C SER A 105 4.23 -8.69 -4.75
N GLN A 106 4.28 -7.43 -4.38
CA GLN A 106 5.15 -6.96 -3.31
C GLN A 106 4.83 -7.65 -1.98
N LEU A 107 5.87 -8.17 -1.30
CA LEU A 107 5.78 -8.81 0.01
C LEU A 107 6.24 -7.90 1.17
N THR A 108 6.72 -6.69 0.88
CA THR A 108 7.21 -5.73 1.87
C THR A 108 6.28 -4.55 2.01
N ASP A 109 6.24 -3.94 3.20
CA ASP A 109 5.48 -2.72 3.53
C ASP A 109 6.27 -1.43 3.30
N LEU A 110 7.35 -1.48 2.53
CA LEU A 110 8.20 -0.32 2.24
C LEU A 110 7.45 0.74 1.42
N HIS A 111 7.64 1.99 1.77
CA HIS A 111 7.16 3.15 1.04
C HIS A 111 8.33 4.03 0.59
N PRO A 112 8.50 4.30 -0.71
CA PRO A 112 7.75 3.71 -1.83
C PRO A 112 8.05 2.22 -1.99
N PRO A 113 7.11 1.45 -2.59
CA PRO A 113 7.30 0.04 -2.84
C PRO A 113 8.48 -0.20 -3.77
N ARG A 114 9.20 -1.31 -3.57
CA ARG A 114 10.26 -1.73 -4.47
C ARG A 114 9.66 -2.23 -5.78
N VAL A 115 10.23 -1.83 -6.90
CA VAL A 115 9.84 -2.35 -8.20
C VAL A 115 10.45 -3.75 -8.36
N ILE A 116 9.59 -4.76 -8.52
CA ILE A 116 10.02 -6.14 -8.81
C ILE A 116 10.42 -6.19 -10.28
N PRO A 117 11.66 -6.60 -10.63
CA PRO A 117 12.08 -6.74 -12.03
C PRO A 117 11.19 -7.75 -12.77
N ASP A 118 10.99 -7.52 -14.08
CA ASP A 118 10.17 -8.38 -14.92
C ASP A 118 10.65 -9.84 -14.88
N GLY A 119 9.72 -10.75 -14.63
CA GLY A 119 10.00 -12.18 -14.53
C GLY A 119 10.67 -12.62 -13.23
N CYS A 120 10.92 -11.71 -12.29
CA CYS A 120 11.45 -12.00 -10.97
C CYS A 120 10.33 -12.10 -9.91
N TYR A 121 10.70 -12.63 -8.74
CA TYR A 121 9.82 -12.81 -7.60
C TYR A 121 10.42 -12.15 -6.36
N ASP A 122 9.61 -11.40 -5.61
CA ASP A 122 10.04 -10.83 -4.33
C ASP A 122 10.12 -11.94 -3.25
N CYS A 123 11.30 -12.08 -2.67
CA CYS A 123 11.59 -13.03 -1.57
C CYS A 123 11.62 -12.35 -0.20
N GLY A 124 11.29 -11.05 -0.12
CA GLY A 124 11.34 -10.23 1.10
C GLY A 124 12.70 -9.57 1.34
N ASP A 125 13.79 -10.28 1.19
CA ASP A 125 15.17 -9.78 1.32
C ASP A 125 15.82 -9.45 -0.03
N GLY A 126 15.19 -9.84 -1.13
CA GLY A 126 15.69 -9.61 -2.49
C GLY A 126 14.75 -10.16 -3.55
N PHE A 127 15.21 -10.14 -4.79
CA PHE A 127 14.47 -10.62 -5.94
C PHE A 127 15.05 -11.93 -6.47
N TYR A 128 14.20 -12.93 -6.63
CA TYR A 128 14.55 -14.23 -7.22
C TYR A 128 14.30 -14.22 -8.72
N ASP A 129 15.31 -14.52 -9.51
CA ASP A 129 15.20 -14.76 -10.95
C ASP A 129 15.14 -16.28 -11.22
N PRO A 130 14.04 -16.80 -11.78
CA PRO A 130 13.89 -18.22 -12.05
C PRO A 130 14.78 -18.72 -13.20
N ASN A 131 15.26 -17.85 -14.09
CA ASN A 131 16.12 -18.20 -15.21
C ASN A 131 17.55 -18.48 -14.76
N THR A 132 18.10 -17.54 -13.97
CA THR A 132 19.46 -17.66 -13.41
C THR A 132 19.50 -18.45 -12.10
N ARG A 133 18.33 -18.61 -11.43
CA ARG A 133 18.21 -19.21 -10.09
C ARG A 133 19.02 -18.47 -9.03
N VAL A 134 19.09 -17.16 -9.16
CA VAL A 134 19.84 -16.30 -8.24
C VAL A 134 18.88 -15.37 -7.52
N VAL A 135 19.15 -15.10 -6.25
CA VAL A 135 18.52 -14.05 -5.49
C VAL A 135 19.48 -12.87 -5.39
N THR A 136 19.04 -11.72 -5.83
CA THR A 136 19.77 -10.45 -5.75
C THR A 136 19.06 -9.49 -4.82
N SER A 137 19.81 -8.59 -4.18
CA SER A 137 19.21 -7.48 -3.45
C SER A 137 18.48 -6.51 -4.38
N SER A 138 17.69 -5.58 -3.82
CA SER A 138 17.06 -4.50 -4.59
C SER A 138 18.05 -3.60 -5.34
N THR A 139 19.34 -3.64 -4.96
CA THR A 139 20.43 -2.91 -5.62
C THR A 139 21.20 -3.75 -6.63
N GLY A 140 20.74 -4.98 -6.93
CA GLY A 140 21.38 -5.89 -7.88
C GLY A 140 22.57 -6.69 -7.32
N ARG A 141 22.89 -6.57 -6.03
CA ARG A 141 23.96 -7.33 -5.42
C ARG A 141 23.54 -8.79 -5.23
N PHE A 142 24.41 -9.74 -5.61
CA PHE A 142 24.23 -11.17 -5.35
C PHE A 142 24.05 -11.45 -3.85
N LEU A 143 23.02 -12.16 -3.49
CA LEU A 143 22.77 -12.63 -2.13
C LEU A 143 23.01 -14.13 -1.99
N ARG A 144 22.39 -14.93 -2.85
CA ARG A 144 22.51 -16.40 -2.83
C ARG A 144 22.04 -17.03 -4.13
N ALA A 145 22.50 -18.25 -4.41
CA ALA A 145 21.91 -19.10 -5.43
C ALA A 145 20.78 -19.94 -4.82
N ALA A 146 19.66 -20.05 -5.51
CA ALA A 146 18.63 -21.01 -5.18
C ALA A 146 19.08 -22.38 -5.66
N GLY A 147 19.29 -23.31 -4.73
CA GLY A 147 19.77 -24.66 -5.06
C GLY A 147 18.86 -25.42 -6.03
N THR A 148 19.41 -26.42 -6.69
CA THR A 148 18.69 -27.32 -7.59
C THR A 148 17.72 -28.17 -6.80
N PHE A 149 16.43 -27.83 -6.79
CA PHE A 149 15.39 -28.74 -6.36
C PHE A 149 14.73 -29.39 -7.57
N VAL A 150 14.62 -30.73 -7.50
CA VAL A 150 14.05 -31.59 -8.52
C VAL A 150 12.60 -31.16 -8.83
N ARG A 151 12.30 -31.08 -10.12
CA ARG A 151 10.97 -30.83 -10.68
C ARG A 151 9.91 -31.75 -10.04
N VAL A 152 9.06 -31.19 -9.22
CA VAL A 152 7.69 -31.67 -9.09
C VAL A 152 6.79 -30.43 -9.08
N GLY A 153 6.01 -30.36 -10.07
CA GLY A 153 5.12 -29.39 -10.60
C GLY A 153 4.27 -28.49 -9.69
N VAL A 154 4.81 -27.75 -8.76
CA VAL A 154 4.09 -26.63 -8.14
C VAL A 154 5.09 -25.52 -7.78
N LYS A 155 4.98 -24.38 -8.47
CA LYS A 155 5.75 -23.14 -8.17
C LYS A 155 5.58 -22.65 -6.72
N ILE A 156 4.56 -23.10 -6.02
CA ILE A 156 4.17 -22.64 -4.67
C ILE A 156 5.05 -23.24 -3.58
N GLU A 157 5.52 -24.48 -3.69
CA GLU A 157 6.36 -25.13 -2.65
C GLU A 157 7.77 -24.55 -2.55
N PHE A 158 8.27 -23.98 -3.64
CA PHE A 158 9.62 -23.45 -3.71
C PHE A 158 9.80 -22.17 -2.86
N ILE A 159 8.80 -21.32 -2.81
CA ILE A 159 8.82 -20.07 -2.01
C ILE A 159 8.58 -20.39 -0.52
N ALA A 160 7.72 -21.35 -0.22
CA ALA A 160 7.39 -21.74 1.16
C ALA A 160 8.57 -22.33 1.93
N SER A 161 9.51 -23.03 1.26
CA SER A 161 10.69 -23.61 1.92
C SER A 161 11.75 -22.57 2.32
N TRP A 162 11.68 -21.35 1.78
CA TRP A 162 12.65 -20.27 1.99
C TRP A 162 12.11 -19.13 2.86
N LEU A 163 10.83 -19.17 3.25
CA LEU A 163 10.27 -18.21 4.20
C LEU A 163 10.85 -18.44 5.60
N PRO A 164 11.17 -17.36 6.34
CA PRO A 164 11.64 -17.49 7.72
C PRO A 164 10.58 -18.20 8.58
N PRO A 165 10.99 -18.90 9.66
CA PRO A 165 10.10 -19.77 10.47
C PRO A 165 8.79 -19.12 10.95
N ARG A 166 8.74 -17.80 11.07
CA ARG A 166 7.54 -17.06 11.48
C ARG A 166 6.44 -17.03 10.42
N MET A 167 6.74 -17.26 9.15
CA MET A 167 5.73 -17.28 8.07
C MET A 167 5.24 -18.70 7.72
N ARG A 168 5.87 -19.75 8.24
CA ARG A 168 5.45 -21.13 7.98
C ARG A 168 4.17 -21.54 8.72
N THR A 169 3.79 -20.80 9.76
CA THR A 169 2.64 -21.15 10.62
C THR A 169 1.31 -20.52 10.20
N ALA A 170 1.32 -19.61 9.23
CA ALA A 170 0.08 -18.91 8.79
C ALA A 170 -0.66 -19.60 7.62
N GLY A 171 -0.22 -20.72 7.13
CA GLY A 171 -0.70 -21.30 5.87
C GLY A 171 -1.13 -22.75 5.84
N MET A 172 -1.40 -23.41 6.98
CA MET A 172 -1.96 -24.77 6.96
C MET A 172 -2.90 -25.00 8.14
N VAL A 173 -4.14 -24.58 8.02
CA VAL A 173 -5.26 -25.30 8.66
C VAL A 173 -5.91 -26.12 7.56
N GLY A 174 -5.45 -27.34 7.44
CA GLY A 174 -6.08 -28.37 6.63
C GLY A 174 -7.49 -28.63 7.13
N HIS A 175 -8.47 -28.58 6.25
CA HIS A 175 -9.76 -29.17 6.48
C HIS A 175 -9.60 -30.70 6.65
N GLY A 176 -9.68 -31.15 7.88
CA GLY A 176 -10.02 -32.54 8.22
C GLY A 176 -11.52 -32.60 8.33
N GLU A 177 -12.16 -33.28 7.41
CA GLU A 177 -13.53 -33.77 7.58
C GLU A 177 -13.53 -34.75 8.73
N ASP A 178 -14.44 -34.54 9.69
CA ASP A 178 -15.10 -35.61 10.40
C ASP A 178 -16.43 -35.11 10.99
N SER A 179 -17.50 -35.73 10.56
CA SER A 179 -18.88 -35.61 11.03
C SER A 179 -19.15 -36.57 12.20
N PRO A 180 -20.42 -36.66 12.73
CA PRO A 180 -20.92 -35.92 13.86
C PRO A 180 -21.28 -36.84 15.03
N SER A 181 -21.34 -36.36 16.25
CA SER A 181 -22.09 -37.04 17.31
C SER A 181 -22.47 -36.11 18.46
N GLN A 182 -23.77 -35.91 18.53
CA GLN A 182 -24.67 -35.92 19.68
C GLN A 182 -24.44 -35.06 20.94
N ARG A 183 -25.51 -34.24 21.18
CA ARG A 183 -26.27 -33.99 22.41
C ARG A 183 -25.59 -33.37 23.63
N GLY A 184 -26.11 -32.20 24.01
CA GLY A 184 -26.00 -31.68 25.36
C GLY A 184 -26.82 -30.41 25.57
N ARG A 185 -28.08 -30.54 26.03
CA ARG A 185 -28.91 -29.44 26.57
C ARG A 185 -28.21 -28.75 27.73
N GLY A 186 -28.29 -27.41 27.81
CA GLY A 186 -27.85 -26.68 29.01
C GLY A 186 -28.21 -25.20 29.01
N LYS A 187 -29.41 -24.91 29.42
CA LYS A 187 -29.93 -23.76 30.21
C LYS A 187 -29.37 -22.35 29.99
N ARG A 188 -30.29 -21.47 29.56
CA ARG A 188 -30.30 -20.02 29.76
C ARG A 188 -29.98 -19.66 31.21
N LYS A 189 -29.19 -18.61 31.41
CA LYS A 189 -29.28 -17.75 32.60
C LYS A 189 -29.40 -16.30 32.13
N GLU A 190 -30.49 -15.70 32.52
CA GLU A 190 -30.81 -14.29 32.48
C GLU A 190 -29.89 -13.54 33.44
N LEU A 191 -29.50 -12.32 33.06
CA LEU A 191 -28.90 -11.33 33.94
C LEU A 191 -29.94 -10.28 34.28
N PRO A 192 -30.05 -9.86 35.55
CA PRO A 192 -30.93 -8.78 35.93
C PRO A 192 -30.26 -7.43 35.93
N VAL A 193 -31.04 -6.41 35.59
CA VAL A 193 -31.00 -4.96 35.85
C VAL A 193 -29.75 -4.20 35.47
#